data_1a9ff77a9f23e8eabfa35b4c40867070
#
_entry.id   1a9ff77a9f23e8eabfa35b4c40867070
#
_cell.length_a   1.000
_cell.length_b   1.000
_cell.length_c   1.000
_cell.angle_alpha   90.00
_cell.angle_beta   90.00
_cell.angle_gamma   90.00
#
_symmetry.space_group_name_H-M   'P 1'
#
loop_
_entity.id
_entity.type
_entity.pdbx_description
1 polymer ?
#
loop_
_entity_poly.entity_id
_entity_poly.type
_entity_poly.pdbx_seq_one_letter_code
_entity_poly.pdbx_strand_id
1 'polypeptide(L)'
;MKVLCLHGRGSNTEIFRMQTAAIRSFLEPEYHFEFVEGRWPHLEGNWSVHTTDFSKSKLYGYYNGLDINDVLATENELREIIAEHGPFDGILGYSQGGTLAAQLVIRYIVENPFATIQELPLKFAIFINGATPPCVLPLGEEEAYDCALAEFEEAAHLFKVFKPNDVDNVTQLRPAKLHNGRKVVTDGVHYMTRYSPEWDGQVISIPTLHVRGRGTIVTTGKDCWTCATRAWRRMYCTSTGTISPVG
;
A
#
# COMPACT_ATOMS: atom_id res chain seq x y z
N MET A 1 10.93 2.68 -20.26
CA MET A 1 10.58 3.09 -18.90
C MET A 1 10.74 1.90 -17.96
N LYS A 2 11.21 2.10 -16.71
CA LYS A 2 11.42 1.04 -15.72
C LYS A 2 10.34 1.12 -14.64
N VAL A 3 9.66 0.01 -14.37
CA VAL A 3 8.52 -0.08 -13.44
C VAL A 3 8.82 -1.06 -12.32
N LEU A 4 8.76 -0.61 -11.08
CA LEU A 4 8.87 -1.44 -9.89
C LEU A 4 7.55 -2.15 -9.64
N CYS A 5 7.56 -3.47 -9.44
CA CYS A 5 6.37 -4.30 -9.31
C CYS A 5 6.30 -5.00 -7.96
N LEU A 6 5.21 -4.75 -7.20
CA LEU A 6 4.97 -5.27 -5.87
C LEU A 6 3.73 -6.16 -5.83
N HIS A 7 3.93 -7.46 -5.49
CA HIS A 7 2.85 -8.45 -5.44
C HIS A 7 1.93 -8.30 -4.23
N GLY A 8 0.85 -9.04 -4.17
CA GLY A 8 -0.06 -9.09 -3.01
C GLY A 8 0.44 -10.03 -1.90
N ARG A 9 -0.11 -9.88 -0.68
CA ARG A 9 0.12 -10.85 0.42
C ARG A 9 -0.40 -12.22 0.00
N GLY A 10 0.34 -13.28 0.36
CA GLY A 10 0.02 -14.65 -0.05
C GLY A 10 0.24 -14.87 -1.54
N SER A 11 1.22 -14.19 -2.12
CA SER A 11 1.65 -14.30 -3.51
C SER A 11 3.18 -14.33 -3.57
N ASN A 12 3.75 -14.23 -4.76
CA ASN A 12 5.17 -14.11 -5.02
C ASN A 12 5.42 -13.42 -6.37
N THR A 13 6.67 -13.18 -6.71
CA THR A 13 7.04 -12.53 -7.97
C THR A 13 6.64 -13.36 -9.20
N GLU A 14 6.71 -14.70 -9.14
CA GLU A 14 6.31 -15.58 -10.24
C GLU A 14 4.81 -15.45 -10.54
N ILE A 15 3.96 -15.57 -9.51
CA ILE A 15 2.51 -15.40 -9.63
C ILE A 15 2.19 -14.01 -10.17
N PHE A 16 2.83 -12.96 -9.64
CA PHE A 16 2.55 -11.60 -10.07
C PHE A 16 3.01 -11.32 -11.51
N ARG A 17 4.11 -11.95 -11.94
CA ARG A 17 4.52 -11.95 -13.36
C ARG A 17 3.44 -12.57 -14.25
N MET A 18 2.85 -13.69 -13.86
CA MET A 18 1.75 -14.31 -14.59
C MET A 18 0.50 -13.43 -14.62
N GLN A 19 0.10 -12.88 -13.47
CA GLN A 19 -1.07 -12.01 -13.37
C GLN A 19 -0.97 -10.73 -14.22
N THR A 20 0.24 -10.22 -14.40
CA THR A 20 0.50 -9.01 -15.19
C THR A 20 0.92 -9.27 -16.64
N ALA A 21 1.00 -10.54 -17.05
CA ALA A 21 1.50 -10.93 -18.37
C ALA A 21 0.77 -10.23 -19.52
N ALA A 22 -0.56 -10.15 -19.46
CA ALA A 22 -1.35 -9.51 -20.51
C ALA A 22 -1.03 -7.99 -20.61
N ILE A 23 -0.98 -7.28 -19.48
CA ILE A 23 -0.61 -5.86 -19.45
C ILE A 23 0.81 -5.66 -20.01
N ARG A 24 1.76 -6.48 -19.56
CA ARG A 24 3.15 -6.37 -20.00
C ARG A 24 3.32 -6.61 -21.50
N SER A 25 2.62 -7.60 -22.06
CA SER A 25 2.70 -7.90 -23.51
C SER A 25 2.26 -6.75 -24.42
N PHE A 26 1.44 -5.82 -23.92
CA PHE A 26 1.07 -4.61 -24.66
C PHE A 26 2.06 -3.46 -24.49
N LEU A 27 2.91 -3.50 -23.46
CA LEU A 27 3.79 -2.40 -23.07
C LEU A 27 5.27 -2.68 -23.37
N GLU A 28 5.66 -3.95 -23.49
CA GLU A 28 7.01 -4.36 -23.91
C GLU A 28 7.19 -4.11 -25.43
N PRO A 29 8.37 -3.70 -25.92
CA PRO A 29 9.64 -3.56 -25.20
C PRO A 29 9.87 -2.20 -24.53
N GLU A 30 8.97 -1.24 -24.62
CA GLU A 30 9.19 0.13 -24.11
C GLU A 30 9.26 0.19 -22.58
N TYR A 31 8.66 -0.79 -21.90
CA TYR A 31 8.59 -0.86 -20.44
C TYR A 31 9.33 -2.09 -19.92
N HIS A 32 10.24 -1.85 -19.00
CA HIS A 32 10.93 -2.91 -18.26
C HIS A 32 10.32 -3.05 -16.86
N PHE A 33 9.89 -4.26 -16.50
CA PHE A 33 9.22 -4.54 -15.23
C PHE A 33 10.14 -5.30 -14.29
N GLU A 34 10.49 -4.70 -13.16
CA GLU A 34 11.30 -5.32 -12.11
C GLU A 34 10.40 -5.71 -10.93
N PHE A 35 10.44 -7.00 -10.57
CA PHE A 35 9.58 -7.58 -9.54
C PHE A 35 10.37 -7.82 -8.28
N VAL A 36 9.88 -7.30 -7.15
CA VAL A 36 10.49 -7.46 -5.84
C VAL A 36 9.69 -8.47 -5.02
N GLU A 37 10.37 -9.43 -4.42
CA GLU A 37 9.78 -10.44 -3.55
C GLU A 37 9.55 -9.86 -2.14
N GLY A 38 8.42 -10.20 -1.53
CA GLY A 38 8.16 -9.89 -0.14
C GLY A 38 9.03 -10.72 0.79
N ARG A 39 9.44 -10.15 1.93
CA ARG A 39 10.37 -10.81 2.88
C ARG A 39 9.68 -11.80 3.84
N TRP A 40 8.38 -11.65 4.08
CA TRP A 40 7.66 -12.44 5.07
C TRP A 40 7.03 -13.67 4.44
N PRO A 41 7.45 -14.90 4.82
CA PRO A 41 6.80 -16.11 4.36
C PRO A 41 5.33 -16.12 4.79
N HIS A 42 4.46 -16.43 3.84
CA HIS A 42 3.03 -16.59 4.10
C HIS A 42 2.73 -18.08 4.24
N LEU A 43 2.47 -18.51 5.49
CA LEU A 43 2.01 -19.85 5.75
C LEU A 43 0.53 -19.94 5.38
N GLU A 44 0.18 -20.91 4.57
CA GLU A 44 -1.17 -21.12 4.05
C GLU A 44 -2.23 -21.19 5.16
N GLY A 45 -3.02 -20.15 5.28
CA GLY A 45 -4.28 -20.16 6.00
C GLY A 45 -5.39 -19.78 5.03
N ASN A 46 -6.17 -20.73 4.58
CA ASN A 46 -7.56 -20.69 4.04
C ASN A 46 -7.98 -19.54 3.07
N TRP A 47 -7.09 -18.84 2.37
CA TRP A 47 -7.48 -17.63 1.62
C TRP A 47 -7.65 -17.77 0.12
N SER A 48 -7.19 -18.81 -0.52
CA SER A 48 -7.69 -19.24 -1.83
C SER A 48 -7.07 -20.57 -2.25
N VAL A 49 -7.93 -21.53 -2.47
CA VAL A 49 -7.65 -22.81 -3.13
C VAL A 49 -7.03 -22.64 -4.52
N HIS A 50 -7.01 -21.41 -5.05
CA HIS A 50 -6.62 -21.13 -6.42
C HIS A 50 -5.17 -20.67 -6.64
N THR A 51 -4.48 -20.17 -5.60
CA THR A 51 -3.09 -19.70 -5.76
C THR A 51 -2.06 -20.81 -5.63
N THR A 52 -2.35 -21.86 -4.87
CA THR A 52 -1.49 -23.03 -4.71
C THR A 52 -1.41 -23.89 -5.96
N ASP A 53 -2.43 -23.81 -6.83
CA ASP A 53 -2.45 -24.55 -8.10
C ASP A 53 -1.52 -23.95 -9.18
N PHE A 54 -1.12 -22.69 -9.02
CA PHE A 54 -0.33 -21.97 -10.03
C PHE A 54 1.16 -21.87 -9.71
N SER A 55 1.58 -22.10 -8.47
CA SER A 55 3.00 -22.05 -8.11
C SER A 55 3.31 -23.07 -7.03
N LYS A 56 4.36 -23.87 -7.25
CA LYS A 56 4.98 -24.73 -6.23
C LYS A 56 5.91 -23.94 -5.31
N SER A 57 6.11 -22.66 -5.58
CA SER A 57 6.99 -21.76 -4.85
C SER A 57 6.32 -21.27 -3.56
N LYS A 58 7.14 -20.92 -2.56
CA LYS A 58 6.66 -20.32 -1.32
C LYS A 58 5.94 -18.99 -1.58
N LEU A 59 4.95 -18.71 -0.77
CA LEU A 59 4.20 -17.47 -0.82
C LEU A 59 4.72 -16.48 0.23
N TYR A 60 4.63 -15.19 -0.08
CA TYR A 60 5.20 -14.12 0.73
C TYR A 60 4.24 -12.95 0.91
N GLY A 61 4.62 -12.05 1.80
CA GLY A 61 4.08 -10.71 1.98
C GLY A 61 5.21 -9.76 2.33
N TYR A 62 4.95 -8.48 2.26
CA TYR A 62 5.95 -7.44 2.53
C TYR A 62 6.08 -7.15 4.02
N TYR A 63 4.98 -7.22 4.77
CA TYR A 63 4.95 -7.09 6.22
C TYR A 63 3.87 -7.99 6.81
N ASN A 64 4.08 -8.40 8.05
CA ASN A 64 3.16 -9.27 8.77
C ASN A 64 2.19 -8.43 9.61
N GLY A 65 0.93 -8.43 9.23
CA GLY A 65 -0.08 -7.62 9.91
C GLY A 65 0.15 -6.12 9.71
N LEU A 66 0.07 -5.38 10.82
CA LEU A 66 0.38 -3.95 10.91
C LEU A 66 1.36 -3.70 12.07
N ASP A 67 2.40 -4.52 12.17
CA ASP A 67 3.52 -4.22 13.06
C ASP A 67 4.27 -3.00 12.54
N ILE A 68 4.47 -2.01 13.41
CA ILE A 68 5.09 -0.73 13.05
C ILE A 68 6.52 -0.95 12.54
N ASN A 69 7.28 -1.81 13.21
CA ASN A 69 8.67 -2.06 12.83
C ASN A 69 8.78 -2.78 11.50
N ASP A 70 7.87 -3.74 11.24
CA ASP A 70 7.80 -4.43 9.96
C ASP A 70 7.46 -3.49 8.81
N VAL A 71 6.50 -2.59 9.03
CA VAL A 71 6.12 -1.58 8.03
C VAL A 71 7.28 -0.64 7.72
N LEU A 72 7.97 -0.13 8.76
CA LEU A 72 9.13 0.75 8.59
C LEU A 72 10.31 0.03 7.93
N ALA A 73 10.63 -1.19 8.36
CA ALA A 73 11.72 -1.98 7.79
C ALA A 73 11.49 -2.27 6.31
N THR A 74 10.26 -2.62 5.94
CA THR A 74 9.88 -2.87 4.54
C THR A 74 9.95 -1.60 3.70
N GLU A 75 9.49 -0.47 4.24
CA GLU A 75 9.60 0.81 3.54
C GLU A 75 11.07 1.18 3.26
N ASN A 76 11.93 1.03 4.26
CA ASN A 76 13.36 1.32 4.11
C ASN A 76 14.03 0.39 3.10
N GLU A 77 13.78 -0.92 3.16
CA GLU A 77 14.30 -1.91 2.21
C GLU A 77 13.91 -1.56 0.76
N LEU A 78 12.66 -1.19 0.52
CA LEU A 78 12.21 -0.80 -0.81
C LEU A 78 12.83 0.52 -1.27
N ARG A 79 13.08 1.45 -0.37
CA ARG A 79 13.80 2.70 -0.70
C ARG A 79 15.26 2.43 -1.09
N GLU A 80 15.91 1.48 -0.42
CA GLU A 80 17.26 1.01 -0.79
C GLU A 80 17.25 0.37 -2.18
N ILE A 81 16.29 -0.53 -2.46
CA ILE A 81 16.11 -1.12 -3.80
C ILE A 81 15.89 -0.04 -4.86
N ILE A 82 15.07 0.98 -4.58
CA ILE A 82 14.85 2.08 -5.52
C ILE A 82 16.12 2.88 -5.76
N ALA A 83 16.92 3.10 -4.71
CA ALA A 83 18.18 3.83 -4.82
C ALA A 83 19.26 3.03 -5.57
N GLU A 84 19.37 1.73 -5.32
CA GLU A 84 20.42 0.87 -5.89
C GLU A 84 20.11 0.41 -7.31
N HIS A 85 18.85 0.06 -7.56
CA HIS A 85 18.42 -0.50 -8.84
C HIS A 85 17.77 0.53 -9.76
N GLY A 86 17.55 1.75 -9.27
CA GLY A 86 16.95 2.83 -10.05
C GLY A 86 17.82 3.31 -11.24
N PRO A 87 17.38 4.31 -11.97
CA PRO A 87 16.11 5.00 -11.77
C PRO A 87 14.89 4.19 -12.18
N PHE A 88 13.82 4.31 -11.41
CA PHE A 88 12.50 3.82 -11.80
C PHE A 88 11.65 5.00 -12.29
N ASP A 89 10.81 4.75 -13.32
CA ASP A 89 9.85 5.73 -13.80
C ASP A 89 8.51 5.60 -13.08
N GLY A 90 8.14 4.39 -12.66
CA GLY A 90 6.86 4.14 -12.00
C GLY A 90 6.85 2.94 -11.09
N ILE A 91 5.72 2.78 -10.40
CA ILE A 91 5.46 1.66 -9.49
C ILE A 91 4.09 1.05 -9.76
N LEU A 92 4.04 -0.28 -9.79
CA LEU A 92 2.83 -1.09 -9.94
C LEU A 92 2.67 -1.98 -8.72
N GLY A 93 1.56 -1.86 -8.00
CA GLY A 93 1.30 -2.71 -6.84
C GLY A 93 -0.09 -3.35 -6.85
N TYR A 94 -0.16 -4.59 -6.35
CA TYR A 94 -1.40 -5.34 -6.18
C TYR A 94 -1.67 -5.62 -4.69
N SER A 95 -2.90 -5.36 -4.21
CA SER A 95 -3.34 -5.62 -2.84
C SER A 95 -2.38 -5.01 -1.81
N GLN A 96 -1.68 -5.80 -0.98
CA GLN A 96 -0.68 -5.32 -0.04
C GLN A 96 0.45 -4.53 -0.76
N GLY A 97 0.92 -5.02 -1.91
CA GLY A 97 1.89 -4.30 -2.74
C GLY A 97 1.36 -2.97 -3.27
N GLY A 98 0.05 -2.89 -3.58
CA GLY A 98 -0.60 -1.63 -3.96
C GLY A 98 -0.68 -0.62 -2.82
N THR A 99 -0.94 -1.10 -1.60
CA THR A 99 -0.93 -0.29 -0.38
C THR A 99 0.48 0.26 -0.09
N LEU A 100 1.48 -0.60 -0.20
CA LEU A 100 2.88 -0.25 0.04
C LEU A 100 3.44 0.70 -1.05
N ALA A 101 3.07 0.48 -2.31
CA ALA A 101 3.42 1.39 -3.40
C ALA A 101 2.89 2.80 -3.14
N ALA A 102 1.66 2.92 -2.66
CA ALA A 102 1.08 4.21 -2.32
C ALA A 102 1.78 4.86 -1.11
N GLN A 103 2.12 4.07 -0.09
CA GLN A 103 2.89 4.55 1.06
C GLN A 103 4.22 5.15 0.63
N LEU A 104 4.98 4.45 -0.21
CA LEU A 104 6.26 4.93 -0.75
C LEU A 104 6.11 6.24 -1.54
N VAL A 105 5.12 6.30 -2.45
CA VAL A 105 4.86 7.52 -3.24
C VAL A 105 4.55 8.70 -2.33
N ILE A 106 3.69 8.51 -1.33
CA ILE A 106 3.34 9.58 -0.38
C ILE A 106 4.58 10.01 0.41
N ARG A 107 5.37 9.06 0.89
CA ARG A 107 6.59 9.35 1.66
C ARG A 107 7.56 10.21 0.85
N TYR A 108 7.85 9.84 -0.40
CA TYR A 108 8.72 10.65 -1.26
C TYR A 108 8.19 12.06 -1.49
N ILE A 109 6.88 12.22 -1.66
CA ILE A 109 6.27 13.55 -1.88
C ILE A 109 6.33 14.38 -0.60
N VAL A 110 5.99 13.80 0.55
CA VAL A 110 5.99 14.50 1.84
C VAL A 110 7.41 14.93 2.25
N GLU A 111 8.41 14.09 2.01
CA GLU A 111 9.82 14.40 2.29
C GLU A 111 10.42 15.42 1.31
N ASN A 112 9.82 15.56 0.12
CA ASN A 112 10.30 16.47 -0.93
C ASN A 112 9.18 17.38 -1.45
N PRO A 113 8.62 18.26 -0.60
CA PRO A 113 7.40 19.02 -0.91
C PRO A 113 7.56 20.02 -2.05
N PHE A 114 8.78 20.37 -2.42
CA PHE A 114 9.10 21.30 -3.50
C PHE A 114 9.64 20.61 -4.75
N ALA A 115 9.80 19.28 -4.74
CA ALA A 115 10.29 18.54 -5.89
C ALA A 115 9.27 18.53 -7.03
N THR A 116 9.76 18.74 -8.23
CA THR A 116 8.98 18.50 -9.45
C THR A 116 8.80 17.00 -9.68
N ILE A 117 7.84 16.60 -10.52
CA ILE A 117 7.61 15.18 -10.85
C ILE A 117 8.88 14.52 -11.42
N GLN A 118 9.70 15.28 -12.17
CA GLN A 118 10.93 14.79 -12.76
C GLN A 118 12.03 14.48 -11.73
N GLU A 119 12.02 15.18 -10.60
CA GLU A 119 12.98 15.01 -9.50
C GLU A 119 12.57 13.89 -8.54
N LEU A 120 11.29 13.47 -8.55
CA LEU A 120 10.83 12.35 -7.74
C LEU A 120 11.35 11.02 -8.31
N PRO A 121 11.70 10.04 -7.45
CA PRO A 121 12.16 8.73 -7.89
C PRO A 121 11.08 7.89 -8.57
N LEU A 122 9.79 8.28 -8.40
CA LEU A 122 8.63 7.64 -9.01
C LEU A 122 7.75 8.72 -9.65
N LYS A 123 7.52 8.63 -10.96
CA LYS A 123 6.81 9.64 -11.76
C LYS A 123 5.36 9.29 -12.03
N PHE A 124 4.98 8.00 -11.88
CA PHE A 124 3.60 7.53 -11.93
C PHE A 124 3.40 6.28 -11.06
N ALA A 125 2.15 5.98 -10.74
CA ALA A 125 1.83 4.79 -9.96
C ALA A 125 0.55 4.10 -10.44
N ILE A 126 0.51 2.76 -10.32
CA ILE A 126 -0.64 1.92 -10.63
C ILE A 126 -0.97 1.08 -9.39
N PHE A 127 -2.17 1.28 -8.85
CA PHE A 127 -2.64 0.58 -7.66
C PHE A 127 -3.81 -0.33 -8.01
N ILE A 128 -3.61 -1.63 -7.87
CA ILE A 128 -4.64 -2.65 -8.14
C ILE A 128 -5.13 -3.22 -6.82
N ASN A 129 -6.41 -3.03 -6.48
CA ASN A 129 -7.04 -3.51 -5.24
C ASN A 129 -6.30 -3.12 -3.95
N GLY A 130 -5.52 -2.04 -3.95
CA GLY A 130 -4.83 -1.54 -2.77
C GLY A 130 -5.80 -0.94 -1.74
N ALA A 131 -5.43 -1.03 -0.48
CA ALA A 131 -6.10 -0.35 0.63
C ALA A 131 -5.44 1.02 0.91
N THR A 132 -6.08 1.84 1.73
CA THR A 132 -5.49 3.09 2.23
C THR A 132 -4.17 2.78 2.96
N PRO A 133 -3.04 3.42 2.61
CA PRO A 133 -1.75 3.09 3.19
C PRO A 133 -1.65 3.51 4.64
N PRO A 134 -0.86 2.79 5.43
CA PRO A 134 -0.47 3.25 6.75
C PRO A 134 0.42 4.49 6.66
N CYS A 135 0.32 5.33 7.66
CA CYS A 135 1.20 6.44 7.93
C CYS A 135 1.90 6.16 9.26
N VAL A 136 3.21 5.94 9.25
CA VAL A 136 4.01 5.72 10.44
C VAL A 136 4.94 6.92 10.64
N LEU A 137 4.85 7.56 11.82
CA LEU A 137 5.66 8.72 12.15
C LEU A 137 6.22 8.57 13.57
N PRO A 138 7.37 9.21 13.87
CA PRO A 138 7.89 9.27 15.23
C PRO A 138 6.88 9.93 16.16
N LEU A 139 6.78 9.42 17.38
CA LEU A 139 5.98 10.04 18.43
C LEU A 139 6.82 11.13 19.12
N GLY A 140 6.37 12.37 19.10
CA GLY A 140 6.95 13.45 19.88
C GLY A 140 6.63 13.27 21.38
N GLU A 141 7.40 13.92 22.26
CA GLU A 141 7.27 13.75 23.72
C GLU A 141 5.87 14.08 24.28
N GLU A 142 5.04 14.84 23.56
CA GLU A 142 3.71 15.29 24.01
C GLU A 142 2.58 14.96 23.01
N GLU A 143 2.82 14.09 22.01
CA GLU A 143 1.91 13.99 20.86
C GLU A 143 0.79 12.97 21.01
N ALA A 144 0.86 12.02 21.94
CA ALA A 144 -0.17 11.01 22.08
C ALA A 144 -0.60 10.75 23.53
N TYR A 145 -1.91 10.70 23.73
CA TYR A 145 -2.55 10.32 24.98
C TYR A 145 -3.20 8.94 24.82
N ASP A 146 -3.07 8.10 25.84
CA ASP A 146 -3.83 6.84 25.89
C ASP A 146 -5.34 7.16 25.83
N CYS A 147 -6.06 6.43 24.99
CA CYS A 147 -7.51 6.53 24.89
C CYS A 147 -8.17 5.20 25.20
N ALA A 148 -9.43 5.25 25.64
CA ALA A 148 -10.18 4.04 25.93
C ALA A 148 -10.40 3.20 24.65
N LEU A 149 -10.32 1.87 24.76
CA LEU A 149 -10.58 0.95 23.66
C LEU A 149 -11.93 1.20 22.98
N ALA A 150 -12.96 1.58 23.75
CA ALA A 150 -14.28 1.91 23.23
C ALA A 150 -14.29 3.13 22.30
N GLU A 151 -13.45 4.13 22.56
CA GLU A 151 -13.28 5.28 21.67
C GLU A 151 -12.52 4.91 20.38
N PHE A 152 -11.80 3.78 20.44
CA PHE A 152 -10.96 3.29 19.36
C PHE A 152 -11.68 2.27 18.46
N GLU A 153 -12.84 1.73 18.86
CA GLU A 153 -13.50 0.64 18.12
C GLU A 153 -13.80 0.99 16.67
N GLU A 154 -14.14 2.24 16.35
CA GLU A 154 -14.27 2.70 14.96
C GLU A 154 -12.94 2.69 14.21
N ALA A 155 -11.83 3.05 14.87
CA ALA A 155 -10.49 3.01 14.27
C ALA A 155 -9.92 1.58 14.22
N ALA A 156 -10.25 0.73 15.18
CA ALA A 156 -9.88 -0.69 15.17
C ALA A 156 -10.42 -1.42 13.93
N HIS A 157 -11.55 -0.99 13.36
CA HIS A 157 -12.03 -1.50 12.08
C HIS A 157 -11.02 -1.26 10.94
N LEU A 158 -10.29 -0.16 10.96
CA LEU A 158 -9.25 0.15 9.97
C LEU A 158 -8.05 -0.81 10.07
N PHE A 159 -7.83 -1.40 11.24
CA PHE A 159 -6.72 -2.31 11.53
C PHE A 159 -7.15 -3.79 11.57
N LYS A 160 -8.44 -4.10 11.74
CA LYS A 160 -8.97 -5.48 11.82
C LYS A 160 -8.76 -6.33 10.56
N VAL A 161 -8.53 -5.71 9.41
CA VAL A 161 -8.35 -6.41 8.12
C VAL A 161 -7.02 -7.17 8.07
N PHE A 162 -6.10 -6.90 8.97
CA PHE A 162 -4.75 -7.48 8.98
C PHE A 162 -4.41 -8.11 10.33
N LYS A 163 -5.13 -9.16 10.71
CA LYS A 163 -4.69 -9.95 11.87
C LYS A 163 -3.37 -10.63 11.53
N PRO A 164 -2.32 -10.50 12.35
CA PRO A 164 -1.12 -11.30 12.18
C PRO A 164 -1.45 -12.78 12.36
N ASN A 165 -0.83 -13.64 11.57
CA ASN A 165 -1.00 -15.09 11.69
C ASN A 165 -0.28 -15.66 12.93
N ASP A 166 0.69 -14.91 13.49
CA ASP A 166 1.43 -15.25 14.70
C ASP A 166 1.24 -14.17 15.76
N VAL A 167 0.54 -14.52 16.83
CA VAL A 167 0.20 -13.60 17.94
C VAL A 167 1.39 -13.37 18.88
N ASP A 168 2.44 -14.20 18.80
CA ASP A 168 3.47 -14.26 19.84
C ASP A 168 4.58 -13.21 19.72
N ASN A 169 4.65 -12.47 18.60
CA ASN A 169 5.72 -11.47 18.34
C ASN A 169 5.20 -10.09 17.94
N VAL A 170 3.92 -9.81 18.12
CA VAL A 170 3.40 -8.47 17.79
C VAL A 170 3.75 -7.51 18.91
N THR A 171 4.53 -6.49 18.60
CA THR A 171 4.70 -5.31 19.47
C THR A 171 3.32 -4.89 19.98
N GLN A 172 3.15 -4.79 21.30
CA GLN A 172 1.85 -4.46 21.89
C GLN A 172 1.49 -3.02 21.51
N LEU A 173 0.78 -2.90 20.40
CA LEU A 173 0.23 -1.61 19.97
C LEU A 173 -0.93 -1.23 20.90
N ARG A 174 -0.86 -0.02 21.42
CA ARG A 174 -1.91 0.55 22.26
C ARG A 174 -2.66 1.67 21.54
N PRO A 175 -3.96 1.79 21.75
CA PRO A 175 -4.74 2.90 21.22
C PRO A 175 -4.31 4.21 21.85
N ALA A 176 -4.19 5.25 21.04
CA ALA A 176 -3.84 6.58 21.48
C ALA A 176 -4.55 7.63 20.63
N LYS A 177 -4.52 8.88 21.10
CA LYS A 177 -5.09 10.04 20.43
C LYS A 177 -4.08 11.18 20.43
N LEU A 178 -3.82 11.74 19.27
CA LEU A 178 -2.96 12.91 19.14
C LEU A 178 -3.67 14.17 19.66
N HIS A 179 -2.92 15.23 19.95
CA HIS A 179 -3.46 16.53 20.39
C HIS A 179 -4.52 17.12 19.45
N ASN A 180 -4.36 16.89 18.14
CA ASN A 180 -5.33 17.33 17.14
C ASN A 180 -6.62 16.50 17.10
N GLY A 181 -6.73 15.46 17.94
CA GLY A 181 -7.89 14.58 18.01
C GLY A 181 -7.82 13.35 17.10
N ARG A 182 -6.76 13.18 16.27
CA ARG A 182 -6.59 12.01 15.39
C ARG A 182 -6.35 10.75 16.20
N LYS A 183 -7.13 9.69 15.93
CA LYS A 183 -6.97 8.38 16.56
C LYS A 183 -5.83 7.61 15.87
N VAL A 184 -4.94 7.03 16.68
CA VAL A 184 -3.75 6.31 16.22
C VAL A 184 -3.51 5.07 17.07
N VAL A 185 -2.60 4.20 16.63
CA VAL A 185 -1.99 3.17 17.48
C VAL A 185 -0.52 3.50 17.67
N THR A 186 0.04 3.15 18.83
CA THR A 186 1.44 3.45 19.15
C THR A 186 2.13 2.28 19.83
N ASP A 187 3.42 2.15 19.59
CA ASP A 187 4.36 1.28 20.32
C ASP A 187 5.10 2.04 21.44
N GLY A 188 4.83 3.35 21.57
CA GLY A 188 5.50 4.25 22.52
C GLY A 188 6.67 5.02 21.93
N VAL A 189 7.15 4.66 20.73
CA VAL A 189 8.23 5.35 19.99
C VAL A 189 7.68 5.97 18.71
N HIS A 190 6.80 5.25 18.04
CA HIS A 190 6.12 5.69 16.82
C HIS A 190 4.60 5.61 17.01
N TYR A 191 3.90 6.35 16.19
CA TYR A 191 2.48 6.12 16.01
C TYR A 191 2.17 5.71 14.58
N MET A 192 1.11 4.93 14.43
CA MET A 192 0.61 4.51 13.13
C MET A 192 -0.87 4.86 13.00
N THR A 193 -1.21 5.38 11.85
CA THR A 193 -2.57 5.69 11.41
C THR A 193 -2.71 5.35 9.93
N ARG A 194 -3.81 5.74 9.29
CA ARG A 194 -3.95 5.69 7.83
C ARG A 194 -4.01 7.09 7.27
N TYR A 195 -3.44 7.29 6.10
CA TYR A 195 -3.60 8.56 5.40
C TYR A 195 -5.08 8.86 5.15
N SER A 196 -5.47 10.11 5.38
CA SER A 196 -6.84 10.58 5.21
C SER A 196 -6.84 12.00 4.67
N PRO A 197 -7.69 12.32 3.66
CA PRO A 197 -7.80 13.68 3.14
C PRO A 197 -8.21 14.72 4.20
N GLU A 198 -8.91 14.30 5.24
CA GLU A 198 -9.34 15.16 6.35
C GLU A 198 -8.14 15.64 7.18
N TRP A 199 -7.16 14.76 7.41
CA TRP A 199 -5.99 15.03 8.25
C TRP A 199 -4.75 15.43 7.46
N ASP A 200 -4.56 14.84 6.29
CA ASP A 200 -3.32 14.93 5.53
C ASP A 200 -3.48 15.74 4.23
N GLY A 201 -4.73 16.12 3.87
CA GLY A 201 -5.00 16.81 2.62
C GLY A 201 -4.71 15.97 1.37
N GLN A 202 -4.33 16.61 0.28
CA GLN A 202 -3.93 15.94 -0.96
C GLN A 202 -2.44 15.58 -0.89
N VAL A 203 -2.13 14.30 -0.73
CA VAL A 203 -0.77 13.81 -0.51
C VAL A 203 -0.12 13.16 -1.74
N ILE A 204 -0.87 12.89 -2.82
CA ILE A 204 -0.32 12.33 -4.07
C ILE A 204 -0.44 13.37 -5.19
N SER A 205 0.70 13.80 -5.73
CA SER A 205 0.81 14.81 -6.78
C SER A 205 1.24 14.24 -8.14
N ILE A 206 1.60 12.95 -8.22
CA ILE A 206 1.96 12.28 -9.48
C ILE A 206 0.74 11.62 -10.14
N PRO A 207 0.78 11.35 -11.46
CA PRO A 207 -0.25 10.57 -12.15
C PRO A 207 -0.45 9.19 -11.52
N THR A 208 -1.71 8.82 -11.26
CA THR A 208 -2.05 7.50 -10.70
C THR A 208 -3.19 6.84 -11.45
N LEU A 209 -3.11 5.50 -11.58
CA LEU A 209 -4.20 4.65 -12.04
C LEU A 209 -4.65 3.75 -10.88
N HIS A 210 -5.94 3.81 -10.56
CA HIS A 210 -6.55 2.96 -9.54
C HIS A 210 -7.48 1.93 -10.20
N VAL A 211 -7.17 0.65 -10.02
CA VAL A 211 -7.97 -0.46 -10.54
C VAL A 211 -8.60 -1.22 -9.38
N ARG A 212 -9.92 -1.43 -9.42
CA ARG A 212 -10.65 -2.22 -8.43
C ARG A 212 -11.54 -3.26 -9.12
N GLY A 213 -11.50 -4.49 -8.62
CA GLY A 213 -12.40 -5.56 -9.04
C GLY A 213 -13.83 -5.33 -8.53
N ARG A 214 -14.86 -5.77 -9.28
CA ARG A 214 -16.23 -5.84 -8.77
C ARG A 214 -16.29 -6.85 -7.62
N GLY A 215 -16.86 -6.47 -6.48
CA GLY A 215 -16.97 -7.33 -5.30
C GLY A 215 -15.81 -7.20 -4.31
N THR A 216 -14.80 -6.40 -4.58
CA THR A 216 -13.82 -6.01 -3.55
C THR A 216 -14.55 -5.25 -2.46
N ILE A 217 -14.52 -5.78 -1.22
CA ILE A 217 -15.15 -5.14 -0.06
C ILE A 217 -14.52 -3.76 0.10
N VAL A 218 -15.28 -2.73 -0.23
CA VAL A 218 -14.94 -1.36 0.14
C VAL A 218 -15.32 -1.24 1.61
N THR A 219 -14.34 -1.29 2.48
CA THR A 219 -14.57 -0.91 3.87
C THR A 219 -14.99 0.56 3.85
N THR A 220 -16.28 0.78 4.01
CA THR A 220 -17.02 2.04 4.15
C THR A 220 -16.71 3.14 3.13
N GLY A 221 -17.75 3.62 2.47
CA GLY A 221 -17.78 4.52 1.30
C GLY A 221 -17.16 5.92 1.45
N LYS A 222 -16.42 6.22 2.51
CA LYS A 222 -15.64 7.46 2.67
C LYS A 222 -14.14 7.27 2.43
N ASP A 223 -13.63 6.04 2.44
CA ASP A 223 -12.20 5.72 2.33
C ASP A 223 -11.74 5.49 0.90
N CYS A 224 -12.43 6.07 -0.07
CA CYS A 224 -12.02 5.96 -1.45
C CYS A 224 -10.84 6.92 -1.71
N TRP A 225 -9.73 6.39 -2.20
CA TRP A 225 -8.57 7.11 -2.73
C TRP A 225 -8.88 8.27 -3.69
N THR A 226 -10.15 8.43 -4.07
CA THR A 226 -10.62 9.45 -5.01
C THR A 226 -10.40 10.89 -4.55
N CYS A 227 -10.08 11.10 -3.29
CA CYS A 227 -9.78 12.45 -2.78
C CYS A 227 -8.34 12.89 -3.02
N ALA A 228 -7.43 11.99 -3.42
CA ALA A 228 -6.02 12.34 -3.60
C ALA A 228 -5.70 13.05 -4.93
N THR A 229 -6.59 12.97 -5.91
CA THR A 229 -6.32 13.55 -7.23
C THR A 229 -7.55 14.26 -7.81
N ARG A 230 -7.62 15.58 -7.70
CA ARG A 230 -8.64 16.39 -8.40
C ARG A 230 -8.47 16.39 -9.92
N ALA A 231 -7.38 15.86 -10.46
CA ALA A 231 -6.97 16.07 -11.84
C ALA A 231 -7.19 14.92 -12.82
N TRP A 232 -7.58 13.70 -12.37
CA TRP A 232 -7.66 12.55 -13.28
C TRP A 232 -9.02 11.87 -13.25
N ARG A 233 -9.58 11.66 -14.46
CA ARG A 233 -10.86 10.97 -14.69
C ARG A 233 -10.75 9.51 -14.24
N ARG A 234 -11.77 9.02 -13.51
CA ARG A 234 -11.93 7.62 -13.16
C ARG A 234 -12.07 6.77 -14.42
N MET A 235 -11.17 5.81 -14.62
CA MET A 235 -11.41 4.73 -15.56
C MET A 235 -11.95 3.52 -14.79
N TYR A 236 -13.12 3.02 -15.18
CA TYR A 236 -13.64 1.75 -14.69
C TYR A 236 -13.40 0.68 -15.74
N CYS A 237 -12.74 -0.41 -15.36
CA CYS A 237 -12.71 -1.61 -16.19
C CYS A 237 -14.03 -2.36 -15.97
N THR A 238 -14.82 -2.53 -16.99
CA THR A 238 -16.00 -3.40 -16.97
C THR A 238 -15.58 -4.85 -17.21
N SER A 239 -16.38 -5.81 -16.77
CA SER A 239 -16.12 -7.26 -16.94
C SER A 239 -16.03 -7.71 -18.41
N THR A 240 -16.24 -6.82 -19.37
CA THR A 240 -16.16 -7.05 -20.82
C THR A 240 -14.87 -6.51 -21.45
N GLY A 241 -13.91 -6.02 -20.66
CA GLY A 241 -12.62 -5.54 -21.17
C GLY A 241 -12.66 -4.18 -21.88
N THR A 242 -13.80 -3.49 -21.92
CA THR A 242 -13.92 -2.16 -22.52
C THR A 242 -13.60 -1.06 -21.50
N ILE A 243 -12.65 -0.20 -21.82
CA ILE A 243 -12.31 1.00 -21.04
C ILE A 243 -13.20 2.12 -21.58
N SER A 244 -14.12 2.62 -20.76
CA SER A 244 -14.95 3.77 -21.10
C SER A 244 -14.55 4.98 -20.25
N PRO A 245 -14.31 6.15 -20.83
CA PRO A 245 -14.15 7.39 -20.07
C PRO A 245 -15.51 7.79 -19.49
N VAL A 246 -15.55 8.14 -18.23
CA VAL A 246 -16.74 8.73 -17.59
C VAL A 246 -16.58 10.25 -17.66
N GLY A 247 -17.58 10.88 -18.25
CA GLY A 247 -17.69 12.33 -18.41
C GLY A 247 -17.84 13.08 -17.09
#